data_71f0f2bc3f562657955b57d4d5b32027
#
_entry.id   71f0f2bc3f562657955b57d4d5b32027
#
_cell.length_a   1.000
_cell.length_b   1.000
_cell.length_c   1.000
_cell.angle_alpha   90.00
_cell.angle_beta   90.00
_cell.angle_gamma   90.00
#
_symmetry.space_group_name_H-M   'P 1'
#
loop_
_entity.id
_entity.type
_entity.pdbx_description
1 polymer ?
#
loop_
_entity_poly.entity_id
_entity_poly.type
_entity_poly.pdbx_seq_one_letter_code
_entity_poly.pdbx_strand_id
1 'polypeptide(L)'
;MKKVFFGNSGAEANEAAIKTARKYGTTQRGVHVNKIISLANSFHGRTMATITATGQEKYHKFFTPFLEGFKYCEANNIEQLKSLVDDDTCAIMMEMVQGEGGVLDLDPDFVKAAEQLCHEHDLAFIVDEVQTGIGRTGKLFAYEYFDVTPDIVTFAKGIGGGLPI
;
A
#
# COMPACT_ATOMS: atom_id res chain seq x y z
N MET A 1 -7.33 13.26 7.59
CA MET A 1 -5.87 13.14 7.86
C MET A 1 -5.39 14.27 8.77
N LYS A 2 -4.41 14.01 9.66
CA LYS A 2 -3.95 15.00 10.65
C LYS A 2 -2.53 15.51 10.40
N LYS A 3 -1.74 14.82 9.58
CA LYS A 3 -0.32 15.13 9.31
C LYS A 3 0.02 14.88 7.85
N VAL A 4 0.98 15.63 7.34
CA VAL A 4 1.49 15.51 5.97
C VAL A 4 3.01 15.38 6.02
N PHE A 5 3.55 14.52 5.18
CA PHE A 5 4.97 14.39 4.90
C PHE A 5 5.20 14.64 3.41
N PHE A 6 6.19 15.47 3.06
CA PHE A 6 6.52 15.77 1.67
C PHE A 6 7.75 14.97 1.23
N GLY A 7 7.62 14.26 0.11
CA GLY A 7 8.70 13.63 -0.62
C GLY A 7 8.84 14.24 -2.02
N ASN A 8 9.71 13.69 -2.86
CA ASN A 8 9.96 14.18 -4.22
C ASN A 8 9.35 13.29 -5.30
N SER A 9 8.72 12.19 -4.91
CA SER A 9 8.12 11.23 -5.86
C SER A 9 7.14 10.28 -5.16
N GLY A 10 6.30 9.59 -5.94
CA GLY A 10 5.43 8.53 -5.42
C GLY A 10 6.21 7.39 -4.75
N ALA A 11 7.38 7.04 -5.28
CA ALA A 11 8.24 6.04 -4.64
C ALA A 11 8.72 6.50 -3.24
N GLU A 12 9.13 7.75 -3.09
CA GLU A 12 9.51 8.29 -1.78
C GLU A 12 8.32 8.41 -0.82
N ALA A 13 7.14 8.76 -1.31
CA ALA A 13 5.92 8.75 -0.50
C ALA A 13 5.63 7.34 0.02
N ASN A 14 5.74 6.32 -0.82
CA ASN A 14 5.57 4.92 -0.44
C ASN A 14 6.67 4.42 0.50
N GLU A 15 7.94 4.82 0.31
CA GLU A 15 9.03 4.55 1.27
C GLU A 15 8.69 5.12 2.66
N ALA A 16 8.18 6.35 2.71
CA ALA A 16 7.79 6.98 3.96
C ALA A 16 6.61 6.24 4.61
N ALA A 17 5.62 5.79 3.84
CA ALA A 17 4.50 5.00 4.34
C ALA A 17 4.97 3.66 4.94
N ILE A 18 5.80 2.90 4.20
CA ILE A 18 6.40 1.63 4.64
C ILE A 18 7.19 1.83 5.95
N LYS A 19 8.06 2.85 6.00
CA LYS A 19 8.85 3.16 7.21
C LYS A 19 7.97 3.57 8.38
N THR A 20 6.90 4.33 8.15
CA THR A 20 5.97 4.77 9.18
C THR A 20 5.23 3.58 9.77
N ALA A 21 4.70 2.68 8.94
CA ALA A 21 4.02 1.47 9.38
C ALA A 21 4.96 0.55 10.18
N ARG A 22 6.17 0.30 9.68
CA ARG A 22 7.18 -0.49 10.39
C ARG A 22 7.55 0.15 11.73
N LYS A 23 7.76 1.47 11.78
CA LYS A 23 8.05 2.18 13.01
C LYS A 23 6.89 2.05 14.01
N TYR A 24 5.65 2.21 13.54
CA TYR A 24 4.46 2.02 14.38
C TYR A 24 4.43 0.60 14.96
N GLY A 25 4.47 -0.42 14.13
CA GLY A 25 4.47 -1.81 14.56
C GLY A 25 5.57 -2.11 15.58
N THR A 26 6.83 -1.75 15.27
CA THR A 26 7.96 -2.04 16.15
C THR A 26 7.93 -1.27 17.48
N THR A 27 7.36 -0.08 17.51
CA THR A 27 7.31 0.73 18.75
C THR A 27 6.09 0.44 19.62
N GLN A 28 4.96 0.05 19.03
CA GLN A 28 3.71 -0.17 19.75
C GLN A 28 3.47 -1.65 20.09
N ARG A 29 3.95 -2.57 19.23
CA ARG A 29 3.62 -4.00 19.34
C ARG A 29 4.85 -4.91 19.50
N GLY A 30 6.05 -4.43 19.22
CA GLY A 30 7.30 -5.17 19.42
C GLY A 30 8.22 -5.14 18.20
N VAL A 31 9.52 -5.33 18.43
CA VAL A 31 10.57 -5.18 17.40
C VAL A 31 10.42 -6.13 16.21
N HIS A 32 9.70 -7.23 16.36
CA HIS A 32 9.43 -8.22 15.32
C HIS A 32 8.27 -7.80 14.40
N VAL A 33 7.41 -6.85 14.82
CA VAL A 33 6.20 -6.45 14.09
C VAL A 33 6.57 -5.48 12.96
N ASN A 34 6.95 -6.02 11.82
CA ASN A 34 7.49 -5.24 10.69
C ASN A 34 7.09 -5.77 9.30
N LYS A 35 6.26 -6.82 9.23
CA LYS A 35 5.81 -7.39 7.96
C LYS A 35 4.69 -6.57 7.34
N ILE A 36 4.73 -6.44 6.03
CA ILE A 36 3.73 -5.71 5.24
C ILE A 36 3.15 -6.67 4.20
N ILE A 37 1.83 -6.68 4.08
CA ILE A 37 1.12 -7.41 3.04
C ILE A 37 0.83 -6.41 1.92
N SER A 38 1.31 -6.68 0.71
CA SER A 38 0.92 -5.98 -0.52
C SER A 38 0.17 -6.92 -1.46
N LEU A 39 -0.33 -6.42 -2.58
CA LEU A 39 -1.08 -7.26 -3.52
C LEU A 39 -0.19 -7.76 -4.67
N ALA A 40 -0.44 -8.98 -5.12
CA ALA A 40 0.06 -9.44 -6.42
C ALA A 40 -0.40 -8.48 -7.52
N ASN A 41 0.40 -8.31 -8.56
CA ASN A 41 0.21 -7.35 -9.65
C ASN A 41 0.21 -5.86 -9.26
N SER A 42 0.47 -5.51 -8.00
CA SER A 42 0.60 -4.11 -7.57
C SER A 42 1.85 -3.43 -8.13
N PHE A 43 1.84 -2.10 -8.09
CA PHE A 43 3.02 -1.29 -8.41
C PHE A 43 3.17 -0.13 -7.42
N HIS A 44 4.23 -0.14 -6.62
CA HIS A 44 4.45 0.86 -5.57
C HIS A 44 5.71 1.72 -5.76
N GLY A 45 6.52 1.43 -6.78
CA GLY A 45 7.74 2.18 -7.10
C GLY A 45 8.94 1.31 -7.45
N ARG A 46 10.11 1.94 -7.58
CA ARG A 46 11.36 1.27 -8.01
C ARG A 46 12.54 1.49 -7.05
N THR A 47 12.35 2.09 -5.88
CA THR A 47 13.33 2.10 -4.80
C THR A 47 13.33 0.73 -4.10
N MET A 48 14.33 0.42 -3.28
CA MET A 48 14.48 -0.95 -2.77
C MET A 48 13.29 -1.45 -1.96
N ALA A 49 12.67 -0.63 -1.10
CA ALA A 49 11.47 -1.09 -0.39
C ALA A 49 10.23 -1.09 -1.29
N THR A 50 10.05 -0.09 -2.14
CA THR A 50 8.88 -0.03 -3.01
C THR A 50 8.92 -1.06 -4.14
N ILE A 51 10.10 -1.41 -4.67
CA ILE A 51 10.21 -2.51 -5.65
C ILE A 51 9.92 -3.86 -4.97
N THR A 52 10.34 -4.02 -3.71
CA THR A 52 9.98 -5.22 -2.94
C THR A 52 8.47 -5.26 -2.67
N ALA A 53 7.82 -4.14 -2.35
CA ALA A 53 6.37 -4.09 -2.17
C ALA A 53 5.59 -4.33 -3.48
N THR A 54 6.20 -4.03 -4.64
CA THR A 54 5.59 -4.24 -5.96
C THR A 54 5.43 -5.73 -6.27
N GLY A 55 4.19 -6.20 -6.40
CA GLY A 55 3.85 -7.62 -6.57
C GLY A 55 3.99 -8.13 -8.00
N GLN A 56 5.00 -7.71 -8.77
CA GLN A 56 5.19 -8.06 -10.18
C GLN A 56 6.62 -8.55 -10.45
N GLU A 57 6.80 -9.84 -10.75
CA GLU A 57 8.11 -10.46 -11.00
C GLU A 57 8.94 -9.76 -12.09
N LYS A 58 8.30 -9.18 -13.11
CA LYS A 58 9.01 -8.47 -14.19
C LYS A 58 9.90 -7.33 -13.67
N TYR A 59 9.52 -6.70 -12.53
CA TYR A 59 10.30 -5.64 -11.91
C TYR A 59 11.36 -6.18 -10.94
N HIS A 60 11.26 -7.44 -10.54
CA HIS A 60 12.18 -8.05 -9.57
C HIS A 60 13.45 -8.62 -10.21
N LYS A 61 13.45 -8.88 -11.51
CA LYS A 61 14.40 -9.74 -12.24
C LYS A 61 15.88 -9.50 -11.97
N PHE A 62 16.32 -8.28 -11.64
CA PHE A 62 17.76 -7.94 -11.54
C PHE A 62 18.15 -7.28 -10.21
N PHE A 63 17.25 -7.21 -9.24
CA PHE A 63 17.42 -6.32 -8.07
C PHE A 63 17.43 -7.05 -6.73
N THR A 64 17.80 -8.33 -6.76
CA THR A 64 17.99 -9.12 -5.53
C THR A 64 19.29 -8.76 -4.82
N PRO A 65 19.40 -8.92 -3.47
CA PRO A 65 18.35 -9.41 -2.58
C PRO A 65 17.31 -8.31 -2.25
N PHE A 66 16.06 -8.75 -2.05
CA PHE A 66 14.97 -7.88 -1.63
C PHE A 66 14.95 -7.70 -0.12
N LEU A 67 14.20 -6.68 0.34
CA LEU A 67 13.96 -6.48 1.75
C LEU A 67 13.05 -7.58 2.32
N GLU A 68 13.41 -8.10 3.47
CA GLU A 68 12.58 -9.04 4.20
C GLU A 68 11.29 -8.37 4.73
N GLY A 69 10.30 -9.21 5.06
CA GLY A 69 9.07 -8.78 5.69
C GLY A 69 7.98 -8.30 4.73
N PHE A 70 8.01 -8.72 3.47
CA PHE A 70 6.90 -8.53 2.53
C PHE A 70 6.21 -9.85 2.20
N LYS A 71 4.87 -9.81 2.16
CA LYS A 71 4.00 -10.90 1.71
C LYS A 71 3.08 -10.39 0.61
N TYR A 72 2.65 -11.28 -0.28
CA TYR A 72 1.78 -10.91 -1.39
C TYR A 72 0.47 -11.67 -1.33
N CYS A 73 -0.64 -10.95 -1.46
CA CYS A 73 -2.00 -11.46 -1.52
C CYS A 73 -2.55 -11.28 -2.94
N GLU A 74 -3.24 -12.27 -3.47
CA GLU A 74 -4.00 -12.09 -4.70
C GLU A 74 -5.13 -11.07 -4.46
N ALA A 75 -5.32 -10.17 -5.43
CA ALA A 75 -6.41 -9.20 -5.36
C ALA A 75 -7.77 -9.91 -5.23
N ASN A 76 -8.64 -9.35 -4.42
CA ASN A 76 -9.99 -9.85 -4.18
C ASN A 76 -10.08 -11.24 -3.51
N ASN A 77 -8.98 -11.74 -2.93
CA ASN A 77 -8.96 -13.01 -2.19
C ASN A 77 -8.94 -12.76 -0.67
N ILE A 78 -10.13 -12.60 -0.09
CA ILE A 78 -10.32 -12.32 1.35
C ILE A 78 -9.73 -13.42 2.23
N GLU A 79 -9.93 -14.70 1.87
CA GLU A 79 -9.46 -15.81 2.69
C GLU A 79 -7.94 -15.91 2.70
N GLN A 80 -7.29 -15.65 1.57
CA GLN A 80 -5.83 -15.57 1.52
C GLN A 80 -5.33 -14.37 2.35
N LEU A 81 -5.97 -13.20 2.24
CA LEU A 81 -5.60 -12.02 3.02
C LEU A 81 -5.63 -12.33 4.52
N LYS A 82 -6.73 -12.92 5.01
CA LYS A 82 -6.85 -13.36 6.42
C LYS A 82 -5.74 -14.33 6.82
N SER A 83 -5.40 -15.29 5.96
CA SER A 83 -4.38 -16.29 6.26
C SER A 83 -2.96 -15.73 6.31
N LEU A 84 -2.71 -14.59 5.66
CA LEU A 84 -1.41 -13.92 5.61
C LEU A 84 -1.17 -13.01 6.82
N VAL A 85 -2.23 -12.52 7.48
CA VAL A 85 -2.11 -11.70 8.68
C VAL A 85 -1.60 -12.58 9.84
N ASP A 86 -0.52 -12.16 10.47
CA ASP A 86 0.08 -12.79 11.63
C ASP A 86 0.53 -11.74 12.66
N ASP A 87 1.04 -12.20 13.80
CA ASP A 87 1.48 -11.32 14.90
C ASP A 87 2.63 -10.37 14.53
N ASP A 88 3.39 -10.70 13.48
CA ASP A 88 4.49 -9.88 12.96
C ASP A 88 4.03 -8.86 11.91
N THR A 89 2.78 -8.91 11.47
CA THR A 89 2.23 -8.01 10.45
C THR A 89 2.00 -6.62 11.04
N CYS A 90 2.47 -5.57 10.33
CA CYS A 90 2.29 -4.17 10.75
C CYS A 90 1.41 -3.36 9.80
N ALA A 91 1.20 -3.81 8.56
CA ALA A 91 0.40 -3.08 7.59
C ALA A 91 -0.16 -3.97 6.47
N ILE A 92 -1.26 -3.49 5.88
CA ILE A 92 -1.76 -3.91 4.58
C ILE A 92 -1.66 -2.70 3.64
N MET A 93 -1.04 -2.88 2.47
CA MET A 93 -0.82 -1.83 1.46
C MET A 93 -1.43 -2.22 0.14
N MET A 94 -2.23 -1.32 -0.47
CA MET A 94 -2.91 -1.60 -1.74
C MET A 94 -3.20 -0.33 -2.55
N GLU A 95 -3.41 -0.52 -3.85
CA GLU A 95 -4.01 0.43 -4.78
C GLU A 95 -5.49 0.09 -4.91
N MET A 96 -6.38 1.08 -4.96
CA MET A 96 -7.82 0.81 -5.18
C MET A 96 -8.09 0.32 -6.60
N VAL A 97 -7.25 0.71 -7.56
CA VAL A 97 -7.20 0.20 -8.92
C VAL A 97 -5.74 -0.11 -9.26
N GLN A 98 -5.42 -1.33 -9.60
CA GLN A 98 -4.07 -1.75 -10.00
C GLN A 98 -3.78 -1.26 -11.42
N GLY A 99 -3.29 -0.03 -11.56
CA GLY A 99 -3.06 0.60 -12.86
C GLY A 99 -2.04 -0.14 -13.72
N GLU A 100 -0.87 -0.44 -13.16
CA GLU A 100 0.21 -1.17 -13.84
C GLU A 100 -0.07 -2.68 -13.96
N GLY A 101 -1.00 -3.19 -13.18
CA GLY A 101 -1.44 -4.59 -13.19
C GLY A 101 -2.46 -4.90 -14.29
N GLY A 102 -2.92 -3.89 -15.06
CA GLY A 102 -3.90 -4.07 -16.13
C GLY A 102 -5.20 -3.29 -15.93
N VAL A 103 -5.19 -2.26 -15.10
CA VAL A 103 -6.38 -1.46 -14.71
C VAL A 103 -7.46 -2.35 -14.10
N LEU A 104 -7.08 -3.02 -13.03
CA LEU A 104 -7.95 -3.97 -12.33
C LEU A 104 -8.50 -3.33 -11.06
N ASP A 105 -9.81 -3.26 -10.93
CA ASP A 105 -10.50 -2.75 -9.75
C ASP A 105 -10.46 -3.76 -8.61
N LEU A 106 -10.38 -3.25 -7.38
CA LEU A 106 -10.63 -4.07 -6.20
C LEU A 106 -12.13 -4.14 -5.89
N ASP A 107 -12.57 -5.30 -5.41
CA ASP A 107 -13.94 -5.49 -4.94
C ASP A 107 -14.16 -4.70 -3.64
N PRO A 108 -15.30 -4.00 -3.49
CA PRO A 108 -15.61 -3.26 -2.27
C PRO A 108 -15.59 -4.13 -1.00
N ASP A 109 -16.04 -5.37 -1.09
CA ASP A 109 -16.04 -6.29 0.06
C ASP A 109 -14.62 -6.68 0.46
N PHE A 110 -13.69 -6.82 -0.51
CA PHE A 110 -12.28 -7.09 -0.24
C PHE A 110 -11.62 -5.90 0.47
N VAL A 111 -11.86 -4.68 0.00
CA VAL A 111 -11.29 -3.45 0.59
C VAL A 111 -11.80 -3.24 2.02
N LYS A 112 -13.10 -3.46 2.26
CA LYS A 112 -13.70 -3.38 3.61
C LYS A 112 -13.16 -4.46 4.53
N ALA A 113 -12.98 -5.69 4.03
CA ALA A 113 -12.37 -6.76 4.81
C ALA A 113 -10.91 -6.43 5.19
N ALA A 114 -10.16 -5.80 4.29
CA ALA A 114 -8.79 -5.36 4.59
C ALA A 114 -8.75 -4.27 5.67
N GLU A 115 -9.62 -3.26 5.59
CA GLU A 115 -9.75 -2.25 6.64
C GLU A 115 -10.15 -2.87 7.98
N GLN A 116 -11.13 -3.78 7.98
CA GLN A 116 -11.56 -4.47 9.20
C GLN A 116 -10.41 -5.27 9.82
N LEU A 117 -9.65 -6.03 9.04
CA LEU A 117 -8.47 -6.75 9.53
C LEU A 117 -7.41 -5.80 10.11
N CYS A 118 -7.21 -4.64 9.47
CA CYS A 118 -6.30 -3.63 10.02
C CYS A 118 -6.77 -3.14 11.40
N HIS A 119 -8.06 -2.88 11.58
CA HIS A 119 -8.60 -2.47 12.88
C HIS A 119 -8.53 -3.58 13.93
N GLU A 120 -8.86 -4.82 13.57
CA GLU A 120 -8.89 -5.96 14.50
C GLU A 120 -7.49 -6.34 15.00
N HIS A 121 -6.47 -6.18 14.16
CA HIS A 121 -5.09 -6.57 14.45
C HIS A 121 -4.15 -5.40 14.73
N ASP A 122 -4.65 -4.17 14.83
CA ASP A 122 -3.87 -2.95 15.02
C ASP A 122 -2.76 -2.79 13.97
N LEU A 123 -3.13 -2.93 12.67
CA LEU A 123 -2.27 -2.76 11.52
C LEU A 123 -2.53 -1.40 10.86
N ALA A 124 -1.52 -0.84 10.21
CA ALA A 124 -1.71 0.34 9.39
C ALA A 124 -2.38 -0.02 8.05
N PHE A 125 -3.51 0.61 7.74
CA PHE A 125 -4.13 0.53 6.42
C PHE A 125 -3.53 1.59 5.49
N ILE A 126 -2.72 1.16 4.51
CA ILE A 126 -2.02 2.03 3.56
C ILE A 126 -2.70 1.96 2.20
N VAL A 127 -3.15 3.11 1.69
CA VAL A 127 -3.71 3.21 0.34
C VAL A 127 -2.76 4.04 -0.53
N ASP A 128 -2.27 3.40 -1.61
CA ASP A 128 -1.44 4.04 -2.62
C ASP A 128 -2.33 4.69 -3.68
N GLU A 129 -2.44 6.00 -3.60
CA GLU A 129 -3.20 6.85 -4.53
C GLU A 129 -2.29 7.60 -5.52
N VAL A 130 -1.05 7.15 -5.69
CA VAL A 130 -0.09 7.78 -6.60
C VAL A 130 -0.61 7.83 -8.03
N GLN A 131 -1.36 6.82 -8.46
CA GLN A 131 -1.97 6.80 -9.79
C GLN A 131 -3.46 7.16 -9.76
N THR A 132 -4.19 6.74 -8.77
CA THR A 132 -5.65 6.87 -8.70
C THR A 132 -6.13 8.18 -8.10
N GLY A 133 -5.28 8.88 -7.35
CA GLY A 133 -5.63 10.09 -6.65
C GLY A 133 -5.71 11.36 -7.51
N ILE A 134 -5.98 12.46 -6.86
CA ILE A 134 -6.05 13.82 -7.41
C ILE A 134 -7.04 13.91 -8.59
N GLY A 135 -8.22 13.34 -8.41
CA GLY A 135 -9.31 13.43 -9.36
C GLY A 135 -9.26 12.45 -10.53
N ARG A 136 -8.25 11.55 -10.62
CA ARG A 136 -8.09 10.61 -11.72
C ARG A 136 -9.32 9.74 -11.96
N THR A 137 -9.97 9.30 -10.89
CA THR A 137 -11.14 8.41 -10.91
C THR A 137 -12.48 9.15 -10.78
N GLY A 138 -12.46 10.49 -10.68
CA GLY A 138 -13.65 11.33 -10.52
C GLY A 138 -13.92 11.82 -9.09
N LYS A 139 -13.29 11.21 -8.08
CA LYS A 139 -13.21 11.74 -6.71
C LYS A 139 -11.79 12.20 -6.41
N LEU A 140 -11.58 12.95 -5.32
CA LEU A 140 -10.24 13.39 -4.95
C LEU A 140 -9.31 12.20 -4.77
N PHE A 141 -9.79 11.17 -4.07
CA PHE A 141 -9.10 9.89 -3.90
C PHE A 141 -10.04 8.73 -4.22
N ALA A 142 -9.50 7.65 -4.81
CA ALA A 142 -10.29 6.49 -5.20
C ALA A 142 -10.87 5.73 -4.01
N TYR A 143 -10.19 5.71 -2.84
CA TYR A 143 -10.74 5.05 -1.65
C TYR A 143 -12.09 5.60 -1.19
N GLU A 144 -12.46 6.83 -1.58
CA GLU A 144 -13.76 7.43 -1.28
C GLU A 144 -14.95 6.69 -1.93
N TYR A 145 -14.71 5.82 -2.92
CA TYR A 145 -15.75 4.96 -3.49
C TYR A 145 -16.05 3.74 -2.63
N PHE A 146 -15.14 3.37 -1.73
CA PHE A 146 -15.21 2.15 -0.93
C PHE A 146 -15.75 2.38 0.48
N ASP A 147 -15.96 3.65 0.87
CA ASP A 147 -16.42 4.02 2.20
C ASP A 147 -15.50 3.48 3.32
N VAL A 148 -14.18 3.64 3.13
CA VAL A 148 -13.12 3.25 4.07
C VAL A 148 -12.29 4.47 4.48
N THR A 149 -11.57 4.34 5.61
CA THR A 149 -10.74 5.40 6.16
C THR A 149 -9.29 4.93 6.34
N PRO A 150 -8.42 5.09 5.34
CA PRO A 150 -7.02 4.70 5.46
C PRO A 150 -6.27 5.49 6.54
N ASP A 151 -5.33 4.82 7.22
CA ASP A 151 -4.40 5.47 8.16
C ASP A 151 -3.34 6.28 7.42
N ILE A 152 -2.87 5.77 6.28
CA ILE A 152 -1.85 6.40 5.45
C ILE A 152 -2.33 6.40 4.00
N VAL A 153 -2.28 7.58 3.37
CA VAL A 153 -2.55 7.73 1.92
C VAL A 153 -1.32 8.34 1.28
N THR A 154 -0.80 7.71 0.24
CA THR A 154 0.31 8.21 -0.56
C THR A 154 -0.20 8.72 -1.90
N PHE A 155 0.30 9.85 -2.37
CA PHE A 155 -0.07 10.41 -3.67
C PHE A 155 1.09 11.22 -4.27
N ALA A 156 1.08 11.34 -5.59
CA ALA A 156 2.06 12.05 -6.41
C ALA A 156 1.45 12.36 -7.79
N LYS A 157 2.23 12.32 -8.85
CA LYS A 157 1.79 12.47 -10.25
C LYS A 157 0.81 13.65 -10.45
N GLY A 158 -0.48 13.41 -10.35
CA GLY A 158 -1.53 14.40 -10.62
C GLY A 158 -1.45 15.66 -9.75
N ILE A 159 -0.91 15.57 -8.52
CA ILE A 159 -0.78 16.74 -7.64
C ILE A 159 0.21 17.77 -8.19
N GLY A 160 1.17 17.36 -9.01
CA GLY A 160 2.13 18.25 -9.64
C GLY A 160 1.53 19.18 -10.72
N GLY A 161 0.29 18.91 -11.15
CA GLY A 161 -0.40 19.77 -12.15
C GLY A 161 0.35 19.87 -13.51
N GLY A 162 1.14 18.84 -13.86
CA GLY A 162 1.98 18.81 -15.06
C GLY A 162 3.48 19.02 -14.78
N LEU A 163 3.84 19.40 -13.57
CA LEU A 163 5.24 19.43 -13.14
C LEU A 163 5.66 18.05 -12.61
N PRO A 164 6.94 17.68 -12.74
CA PRO A 164 7.46 16.45 -12.14
C PRO A 164 7.44 16.55 -10.60
N ILE A 165 6.84 15.53 -9.97
CA ILE A 165 6.73 15.43 -8.51
C ILE A 165 6.71 13.96 -8.11
#